data_5abbc4b027549effe5bccca054b4dec5
#
_entry.id   5abbc4b027549effe5bccca054b4dec5
#
_cell.length_a   1.000
_cell.length_b   1.000
_cell.length_c   1.000
_cell.angle_alpha   90.00
_cell.angle_beta   90.00
_cell.angle_gamma   90.00
#
_symmetry.space_group_name_H-M   'P 1'
#
loop_
_entity.id
_entity.type
_entity.pdbx_description
1 polymer ?
#
loop_
_entity_poly.entity_id
_entity_poly.type
_entity_poly.pdbx_seq_one_letter_code
_entity_poly.pdbx_strand_id
1 'polypeptide(L)'
;FGENVFNDSVMQERLPKKVYKELKRTIQEGKELEQSIADVVAHEMKEWAIEKGATHYSHWFQPLTGATAEKHDSFISAPKSDGKVLMEFSGKELVKGEPDASSFPSGGLRATFEARGYTAWDCTSPAFIKKDATGTGAILYIPTAFCSYTGEALDQKTPLLRSMEAINKQALRLLRLFGNTTSQRVTPSVGAEQEYFLVDREKYLKRKDLIFTGRTLFGAMPPKGQELDDHYFGAIRERIALFMKDVNEELWKLGVSAK
;
A
#
# COMPACT_ATOMS: atom_id res chain seq x y z
N PHE A 1 16.08 2.92 -7.23
CA PHE A 1 14.78 2.25 -7.23
C PHE A 1 14.50 1.63 -5.87
N GLY A 2 13.32 1.89 -5.28
CA GLY A 2 12.92 1.32 -4.00
C GLY A 2 13.71 1.85 -2.80
N GLU A 3 14.30 3.04 -2.87
CA GLU A 3 15.10 3.60 -1.76
C GLU A 3 14.29 3.85 -0.48
N ASN A 4 12.98 4.03 -0.63
CA ASN A 4 12.04 4.26 0.46
C ASN A 4 11.17 3.02 0.76
N VAL A 5 11.62 1.83 0.39
CA VAL A 5 10.91 0.57 0.59
C VAL A 5 11.69 -0.33 1.53
N PHE A 6 11.01 -0.93 2.50
CA PHE A 6 11.55 -2.00 3.34
C PHE A 6 11.62 -3.30 2.53
N ASN A 7 12.49 -3.27 1.51
CA ASN A 7 12.63 -4.31 0.50
C ASN A 7 13.54 -5.45 0.95
N ASP A 8 13.74 -6.43 0.08
CA ASP A 8 14.54 -7.62 0.37
C ASP A 8 15.97 -7.30 0.81
N SER A 9 16.62 -6.33 0.18
CA SER A 9 17.98 -5.92 0.55
C SER A 9 18.05 -5.32 1.95
N VAL A 10 17.08 -4.47 2.30
CA VAL A 10 16.97 -3.87 3.64
C VAL A 10 16.66 -4.94 4.68
N MET A 11 15.73 -5.86 4.37
CA MET A 11 15.43 -6.99 5.26
C MET A 11 16.65 -7.87 5.50
N GLN A 12 17.41 -8.18 4.46
CA GLN A 12 18.62 -9.01 4.56
C GLN A 12 19.72 -8.35 5.40
N GLU A 13 19.88 -7.03 5.27
CA GLU A 13 20.88 -6.25 5.98
C GLU A 13 20.56 -6.14 7.47
N ARG A 14 19.29 -5.90 7.81
CA ARG A 14 18.87 -5.54 9.18
C ARG A 14 18.43 -6.71 10.03
N LEU A 15 17.74 -7.69 9.42
CA LEU A 15 17.18 -8.79 10.18
C LEU A 15 18.25 -9.85 10.53
N PRO A 16 18.20 -10.43 11.73
CA PRO A 16 18.99 -11.63 12.04
C PRO A 16 18.75 -12.73 10.99
N LYS A 17 19.77 -13.44 10.57
CA LYS A 17 19.71 -14.44 9.47
C LYS A 17 18.55 -15.44 9.59
N LYS A 18 18.24 -15.87 10.81
CA LYS A 18 17.11 -16.80 11.06
C LYS A 18 15.79 -16.12 10.77
N VAL A 19 15.57 -14.92 11.31
CA VAL A 19 14.35 -14.13 11.14
C VAL A 19 14.14 -13.79 9.66
N TYR A 20 15.19 -13.33 8.97
CA TYR A 20 15.14 -13.07 7.53
C TYR A 20 14.69 -14.30 6.72
N LYS A 21 15.28 -15.47 6.99
CA LYS A 21 14.91 -16.71 6.28
C LYS A 21 13.44 -17.10 6.53
N GLU A 22 12.97 -16.98 7.77
CA GLU A 22 11.59 -17.28 8.12
C GLU A 22 10.61 -16.28 7.47
N LEU A 23 10.94 -14.98 7.49
CA LEU A 23 10.14 -13.97 6.80
C LEU A 23 10.11 -14.20 5.28
N LYS A 24 11.25 -14.53 4.66
CA LYS A 24 11.30 -14.89 3.24
C LYS A 24 10.42 -16.10 2.92
N ARG A 25 10.45 -17.12 3.76
CA ARG A 25 9.58 -18.29 3.59
C ARG A 25 8.11 -17.88 3.70
N THR A 26 7.75 -17.07 4.70
CA THR A 26 6.39 -16.54 4.88
C THR A 26 5.91 -15.79 3.62
N ILE A 27 6.75 -14.91 3.07
CA ILE A 27 6.45 -14.18 1.83
C ILE A 27 6.28 -15.14 0.64
N GLN A 28 7.19 -16.10 0.47
CA GLN A 28 7.15 -17.05 -0.64
C GLN A 28 5.96 -18.01 -0.56
N GLU A 29 5.59 -18.42 0.62
CA GLU A 29 4.45 -19.30 0.87
C GLU A 29 3.12 -18.55 0.93
N GLY A 30 3.12 -17.21 1.02
CA GLY A 30 1.92 -16.38 1.16
C GLY A 30 1.17 -16.64 2.46
N LYS A 31 1.91 -16.90 3.54
CA LYS A 31 1.37 -17.14 4.88
C LYS A 31 1.30 -15.87 5.71
N GLU A 32 0.61 -15.94 6.83
CA GLU A 32 0.61 -14.89 7.84
C GLU A 32 1.98 -14.81 8.53
N LEU A 33 2.31 -13.60 8.99
CA LEU A 33 3.52 -13.37 9.78
C LEU A 33 3.40 -14.07 11.14
N GLU A 34 4.37 -14.92 11.46
CA GLU A 34 4.40 -15.60 12.75
C GLU A 34 4.74 -14.64 13.88
N GLN A 35 4.00 -14.72 14.98
CA GLN A 35 4.23 -13.89 16.18
C GLN A 35 5.65 -14.04 16.73
N SER A 36 6.25 -15.20 16.57
CA SER A 36 7.61 -15.51 17.05
C SER A 36 8.71 -14.62 16.45
N ILE A 37 8.48 -14.07 15.23
CA ILE A 37 9.43 -13.19 14.56
C ILE A 37 8.92 -11.76 14.41
N ALA A 38 7.63 -11.53 14.64
CA ALA A 38 6.97 -10.25 14.38
C ALA A 38 7.60 -9.08 15.17
N ASP A 39 7.96 -9.29 16.43
CA ASP A 39 8.57 -8.24 17.26
C ASP A 39 9.96 -7.82 16.74
N VAL A 40 10.76 -8.77 16.28
CA VAL A 40 12.08 -8.47 15.68
C VAL A 40 11.91 -7.72 14.38
N VAL A 41 10.97 -8.15 13.53
CA VAL A 41 10.69 -7.48 12.25
C VAL A 41 10.15 -6.06 12.49
N ALA A 42 9.23 -5.89 13.44
CA ALA A 42 8.69 -4.60 13.81
C ALA A 42 9.77 -3.65 14.34
N HIS A 43 10.65 -4.14 15.20
CA HIS A 43 11.77 -3.35 15.74
C HIS A 43 12.67 -2.83 14.61
N GLU A 44 13.13 -3.70 13.73
CA GLU A 44 14.05 -3.31 12.65
C GLU A 44 13.36 -2.41 11.60
N MET A 45 12.07 -2.66 11.32
CA MET A 45 11.27 -1.81 10.45
C MET A 45 11.12 -0.40 11.04
N LYS A 46 10.88 -0.28 12.35
CA LYS A 46 10.81 0.99 13.05
C LYS A 46 12.16 1.73 13.03
N GLU A 47 13.24 1.06 13.36
CA GLU A 47 14.58 1.67 13.36
C GLU A 47 14.94 2.20 11.96
N TRP A 48 14.69 1.40 10.92
CA TRP A 48 14.85 1.83 9.54
C TRP A 48 13.97 3.05 9.19
N ALA A 49 12.72 3.06 9.65
CA ALA A 49 11.81 4.17 9.40
C ALA A 49 12.27 5.46 10.09
N ILE A 50 12.74 5.37 11.34
CA ILE A 50 13.29 6.51 12.10
C ILE A 50 14.53 7.08 11.41
N GLU A 51 15.45 6.25 10.93
CA GLU A 51 16.61 6.68 10.15
C GLU A 51 16.22 7.43 8.86
N LYS A 52 15.06 7.09 8.27
CA LYS A 52 14.47 7.79 7.13
C LYS A 52 13.70 9.06 7.51
N GLY A 53 13.63 9.38 8.81
CA GLY A 53 12.96 10.56 9.33
C GLY A 53 11.49 10.35 9.70
N ALA A 54 10.99 9.13 9.73
CA ALA A 54 9.63 8.86 10.14
C ALA A 54 9.46 8.97 11.66
N THR A 55 8.39 9.62 12.09
CA THR A 55 7.97 9.72 13.50
C THR A 55 6.66 9.02 13.75
N HIS A 56 5.95 8.68 12.69
CA HIS A 56 4.64 8.06 12.68
C HIS A 56 4.60 6.89 11.72
N TYR A 57 3.63 6.02 11.92
CA TYR A 57 3.30 4.93 11.01
C TYR A 57 1.81 4.93 10.67
N SER A 58 1.45 4.27 9.59
CA SER A 58 0.08 4.12 9.15
C SER A 58 -0.19 2.72 8.66
N HIS A 59 -1.23 2.09 9.18
CA HIS A 59 -1.84 0.92 8.56
C HIS A 59 -2.67 1.41 7.37
N TRP A 60 -2.28 0.97 6.18
CA TRP A 60 -2.86 1.42 4.92
C TRP A 60 -3.63 0.27 4.27
N PHE A 61 -4.91 0.46 4.06
CA PHE A 61 -5.81 -0.58 3.55
C PHE A 61 -6.98 0.00 2.74
N GLN A 62 -7.72 -0.87 2.05
CA GLN A 62 -8.81 -0.52 1.15
C GLN A 62 -10.12 -1.13 1.68
N PRO A 63 -10.80 -0.50 2.64
CA PRO A 63 -12.05 -1.02 3.18
C PRO A 63 -13.16 -1.06 2.12
N LEU A 64 -14.20 -1.86 2.36
CA LEU A 64 -15.35 -2.01 1.45
C LEU A 64 -16.18 -0.72 1.29
N THR A 65 -15.89 0.31 2.07
CA THR A 65 -16.46 1.66 1.89
C THR A 65 -16.05 2.34 0.58
N GLY A 66 -15.04 1.79 -0.12
CA GLY A 66 -14.54 2.32 -1.39
C GLY A 66 -13.52 3.46 -1.26
N ALA A 67 -13.25 3.95 -0.06
CA ALA A 67 -12.21 4.95 0.20
C ALA A 67 -10.99 4.31 0.87
N THR A 68 -9.79 4.76 0.52
CA THR A 68 -8.56 4.34 1.20
C THR A 68 -8.61 4.74 2.67
N ALA A 69 -8.28 3.81 3.55
CA ALA A 69 -8.14 4.05 4.98
C ALA A 69 -6.66 4.09 5.38
N GLU A 70 -6.36 5.03 6.24
CA GLU A 70 -5.04 5.24 6.82
C GLU A 70 -5.19 5.40 8.33
N LYS A 71 -4.86 4.35 9.09
CA LYS A 71 -4.79 4.45 10.55
C LYS A 71 -3.40 4.94 10.93
N HIS A 72 -3.31 6.24 11.19
CA HIS A 72 -2.08 6.87 11.66
C HIS A 72 -1.90 6.68 13.17
N ASP A 73 -0.65 6.43 13.55
CA ASP A 73 -0.23 6.42 14.94
C ASP A 73 1.22 6.91 15.07
N SER A 74 1.66 7.21 16.26
CA SER A 74 3.01 7.69 16.54
C SER A 74 3.88 6.56 17.09
N PHE A 75 5.16 6.59 16.75
CA PHE A 75 6.15 5.76 17.47
C PHE A 75 6.39 6.23 18.91
N ILE A 76 6.03 7.47 19.24
CA ILE A 76 6.32 8.05 20.55
C ILE A 76 5.39 7.47 21.60
N SER A 77 5.97 6.81 22.60
CA SER A 77 5.25 6.36 23.79
C SER A 77 5.04 7.51 24.79
N ALA A 78 4.26 7.25 25.84
CA ALA A 78 4.06 8.23 26.92
C ALA A 78 5.40 8.67 27.54
N PRO A 79 5.56 9.97 27.89
CA PRO A 79 6.78 10.47 28.49
C PRO A 79 7.06 9.78 29.85
N LYS A 80 8.34 9.46 30.08
CA LYS A 80 8.81 8.98 31.37
C LYS A 80 9.02 10.11 32.36
N SER A 81 9.20 9.77 33.62
CA SER A 81 9.44 10.74 34.71
C SER A 81 10.70 11.62 34.51
N ASP A 82 11.65 11.17 33.68
CA ASP A 82 12.84 11.91 33.32
C ASP A 82 12.67 12.83 32.10
N GLY A 83 11.44 12.97 31.60
CA GLY A 83 11.11 13.78 30.42
C GLY A 83 11.50 13.16 29.08
N LYS A 84 11.99 11.92 29.07
CA LYS A 84 12.30 11.17 27.85
C LYS A 84 11.11 10.39 27.37
N VAL A 85 11.06 10.16 26.06
CA VAL A 85 10.07 9.28 25.40
C VAL A 85 10.78 8.08 24.81
N LEU A 86 10.07 6.97 24.67
CA LEU A 86 10.54 5.83 23.90
C LEU A 86 9.87 5.88 22.53
N MET A 87 10.58 5.35 21.53
CA MET A 87 10.01 5.10 20.22
C MET A 87 9.68 3.60 20.16
N GLU A 88 8.39 3.27 20.13
CA GLU A 88 7.90 1.90 20.22
C GLU A 88 7.09 1.50 18.99
N PHE A 89 7.26 0.27 18.56
CA PHE A 89 6.46 -0.37 17.53
C PHE A 89 6.57 -1.87 17.72
N SER A 90 5.49 -2.52 18.07
CA SER A 90 5.49 -3.94 18.42
C SER A 90 5.06 -4.83 17.26
N GLY A 91 5.42 -6.09 17.30
CA GLY A 91 4.97 -7.09 16.34
C GLY A 91 3.46 -7.27 16.32
N LYS A 92 2.76 -6.92 17.39
CA LYS A 92 1.29 -6.91 17.43
C LYS A 92 0.72 -6.03 16.33
N GLU A 93 1.32 -4.88 16.07
CA GLU A 93 0.88 -3.95 15.02
C GLU A 93 0.99 -4.54 13.61
N LEU A 94 1.91 -5.47 13.41
CA LEU A 94 2.08 -6.18 12.15
C LEU A 94 1.13 -7.37 12.01
N VAL A 95 0.93 -8.14 13.09
CA VAL A 95 0.15 -9.39 13.04
C VAL A 95 -1.34 -9.13 13.22
N LYS A 96 -1.70 -8.26 14.15
CA LYS A 96 -3.09 -8.00 14.52
C LYS A 96 -3.26 -6.58 15.04
N GLY A 97 -3.16 -5.60 14.17
CA GLY A 97 -3.51 -4.22 14.49
C GLY A 97 -5.03 -4.06 14.63
N GLU A 98 -5.47 -3.24 15.56
CA GLU A 98 -6.90 -3.01 15.82
C GLU A 98 -7.27 -1.58 15.38
N PRO A 99 -7.81 -1.37 14.15
CA PRO A 99 -8.35 -0.08 13.75
C PRO A 99 -9.67 0.18 14.48
N ASP A 100 -9.85 1.38 14.96
CA ASP A 100 -11.14 1.84 15.45
C ASP A 100 -11.94 2.55 14.34
N ALA A 101 -13.19 2.94 14.63
CA ALA A 101 -14.05 3.60 13.66
C ALA A 101 -13.51 4.97 13.19
N SER A 102 -12.69 5.65 14.00
CA SER A 102 -12.08 6.93 13.66
C SER A 102 -11.02 6.80 12.55
N SER A 103 -10.52 5.58 12.32
CA SER A 103 -9.56 5.28 11.26
C SER A 103 -10.18 5.27 9.86
N PHE A 104 -11.50 5.34 9.73
CA PHE A 104 -12.18 5.30 8.44
C PHE A 104 -12.51 6.69 7.93
N PRO A 105 -12.26 7.00 6.64
CA PRO A 105 -12.58 8.30 6.06
C PRO A 105 -14.06 8.66 6.13
N SER A 106 -14.95 7.66 6.16
CA SER A 106 -16.41 7.83 6.22
C SER A 106 -16.98 8.02 7.63
N GLY A 107 -16.17 7.87 8.68
CA GLY A 107 -16.41 8.10 10.10
C GLY A 107 -17.86 8.15 10.56
N GLY A 108 -18.63 7.07 10.50
CA GLY A 108 -20.03 7.06 10.87
C GLY A 108 -20.42 5.87 11.75
N LEU A 109 -21.58 5.95 12.39
CA LEU A 109 -22.13 4.88 13.24
C LEU A 109 -22.14 3.52 12.55
N ARG A 110 -22.41 3.49 11.25
CA ARG A 110 -22.41 2.27 10.45
C ARG A 110 -21.01 1.68 10.31
N ALA A 111 -20.01 2.51 10.05
CA ALA A 111 -18.63 2.07 9.98
C ALA A 111 -18.16 1.48 11.33
N THR A 112 -18.67 1.99 12.46
CA THR A 112 -18.33 1.49 13.79
C THR A 112 -18.86 0.06 14.04
N PHE A 113 -20.04 -0.27 13.52
CA PHE A 113 -20.60 -1.62 13.64
C PHE A 113 -19.96 -2.61 12.68
N GLU A 114 -19.62 -2.16 11.47
CA GLU A 114 -19.01 -2.99 10.43
C GLU A 114 -17.49 -3.14 10.62
N ALA A 115 -16.85 -2.26 11.38
CA ALA A 115 -15.41 -2.17 11.56
C ALA A 115 -14.84 -3.02 12.72
N ARG A 116 -15.55 -4.02 13.18
CA ARG A 116 -15.01 -4.96 14.17
C ARG A 116 -14.12 -6.00 13.50
N GLY A 117 -12.86 -5.68 13.39
CA GLY A 117 -11.89 -6.54 12.77
C GLY A 117 -10.48 -6.16 13.16
N TYR A 118 -9.54 -6.69 12.46
CA TYR A 118 -8.12 -6.41 12.64
C TYR A 118 -7.43 -6.21 11.28
N THR A 119 -6.34 -5.46 11.31
CA THR A 119 -5.41 -5.34 10.20
C THR A 119 -4.25 -6.32 10.38
N ALA A 120 -3.79 -6.91 9.29
CA ALA A 120 -2.58 -7.73 9.27
C ALA A 120 -1.69 -7.29 8.11
N TRP A 121 -0.40 -7.11 8.37
CA TRP A 121 0.53 -6.78 7.31
C TRP A 121 0.52 -7.87 6.23
N ASP A 122 0.29 -7.46 5.00
CA ASP A 122 0.52 -8.32 3.85
C ASP A 122 2.02 -8.35 3.55
N CYS A 123 2.69 -9.39 4.01
CA CYS A 123 4.14 -9.54 3.83
C CYS A 123 4.58 -9.59 2.35
N THR A 124 3.66 -9.83 1.41
CA THR A 124 3.95 -9.77 -0.03
C THR A 124 3.99 -8.35 -0.58
N SER A 125 3.52 -7.38 0.20
CA SER A 125 3.55 -5.95 -0.08
C SER A 125 4.46 -5.26 0.93
N PRO A 126 5.69 -4.87 0.54
CA PRO A 126 6.65 -4.31 1.48
C PRO A 126 6.15 -2.98 2.06
N ALA A 127 6.49 -2.72 3.32
CA ALA A 127 6.27 -1.41 3.93
C ALA A 127 7.16 -0.35 3.24
N PHE A 128 6.72 0.90 3.25
CA PHE A 128 7.41 1.98 2.56
C PHE A 128 7.31 3.30 3.31
N ILE A 129 8.24 4.21 3.04
CA ILE A 129 8.26 5.56 3.60
C ILE A 129 7.71 6.53 2.55
N LYS A 130 6.68 7.27 2.93
CA LYS A 130 6.21 8.42 2.16
C LYS A 130 6.65 9.70 2.86
N LYS A 131 7.38 10.53 2.14
CA LYS A 131 7.76 11.87 2.59
C LYS A 131 6.67 12.85 2.21
N ASP A 132 6.48 13.88 3.03
CA ASP A 132 5.59 14.98 2.68
C ASP A 132 6.16 15.84 1.53
N ALA A 133 5.34 16.74 1.00
CA ALA A 133 5.73 17.61 -0.11
C ALA A 133 6.88 18.57 0.25
N THR A 134 7.14 18.82 1.52
CA THR A 134 8.23 19.66 2.00
C THR A 134 9.53 18.88 2.20
N GLY A 135 9.44 17.55 2.23
CA GLY A 135 10.56 16.65 2.52
C GLY A 135 11.02 16.66 3.97
N THR A 136 10.29 17.35 4.87
CA THR A 136 10.64 17.48 6.30
C THR A 136 9.94 16.46 7.18
N GLY A 137 8.80 15.92 6.76
CA GLY A 137 8.06 14.86 7.44
C GLY A 137 8.09 13.56 6.67
N ALA A 138 8.09 12.45 7.40
CA ALA A 138 8.01 11.12 6.83
C ALA A 138 7.11 10.23 7.69
N ILE A 139 6.39 9.33 7.03
CA ILE A 139 5.50 8.35 7.65
C ILE A 139 5.81 6.98 7.10
N LEU A 140 5.89 5.98 7.95
CA LEU A 140 5.96 4.58 7.57
C LEU A 140 4.56 4.08 7.20
N TYR A 141 4.38 3.64 5.96
CA TYR A 141 3.15 3.01 5.49
C TYR A 141 3.30 1.50 5.47
N ILE A 142 2.33 0.83 6.07
CA ILE A 142 2.29 -0.63 6.18
C ILE A 142 1.05 -1.12 5.42
N PRO A 143 1.22 -1.73 4.23
CA PRO A 143 0.11 -2.29 3.46
C PRO A 143 -0.52 -3.45 4.22
N THR A 144 -1.79 -3.34 4.58
CA THR A 144 -2.49 -4.35 5.38
C THR A 144 -3.72 -4.91 4.71
N ALA A 145 -4.05 -6.14 5.02
CA ALA A 145 -5.38 -6.71 4.86
C ALA A 145 -6.23 -6.33 6.07
N PHE A 146 -7.54 -6.23 5.89
CA PHE A 146 -8.50 -5.96 6.95
C PHE A 146 -9.62 -7.00 6.95
N CYS A 147 -9.71 -7.74 8.05
CA CYS A 147 -10.63 -8.86 8.21
C CYS A 147 -11.43 -8.73 9.52
N SER A 148 -12.63 -9.32 9.54
CA SER A 148 -13.37 -9.51 10.80
C SER A 148 -12.66 -10.52 11.70
N TYR A 149 -13.03 -10.55 12.98
CA TYR A 149 -12.51 -11.56 13.92
C TYR A 149 -12.91 -13.00 13.58
N THR A 150 -13.96 -13.16 12.78
CA THR A 150 -14.45 -14.45 12.27
C THR A 150 -13.90 -14.79 10.88
N GLY A 151 -13.12 -13.89 10.28
CA GLY A 151 -12.39 -14.14 9.05
C GLY A 151 -13.07 -13.62 7.78
N GLU A 152 -14.19 -12.90 7.87
CA GLU A 152 -14.80 -12.26 6.70
C GLU A 152 -13.92 -11.12 6.20
N ALA A 153 -13.89 -10.94 4.88
CA ALA A 153 -13.21 -9.83 4.26
C ALA A 153 -13.95 -8.51 4.52
N LEU A 154 -13.26 -7.53 5.08
CA LEU A 154 -13.75 -6.17 5.27
C LEU A 154 -13.06 -5.15 4.36
N ASP A 155 -12.22 -5.64 3.45
CA ASP A 155 -11.48 -4.86 2.48
C ASP A 155 -11.49 -5.49 1.09
N GLN A 156 -10.82 -4.84 0.14
CA GLN A 156 -10.67 -5.34 -1.22
C GLN A 156 -9.44 -6.27 -1.37
N LYS A 157 -8.43 -6.13 -0.50
CA LYS A 157 -7.19 -6.89 -0.58
C LYS A 157 -7.36 -8.34 -0.14
N THR A 158 -8.15 -8.61 0.89
CA THR A 158 -8.39 -9.99 1.38
C THR A 158 -8.98 -10.89 0.30
N PRO A 159 -10.04 -10.52 -0.44
CA PRO A 159 -10.51 -11.31 -1.56
C PRO A 159 -9.47 -11.53 -2.65
N LEU A 160 -8.65 -10.51 -2.96
CA LEU A 160 -7.57 -10.63 -3.92
C LEU A 160 -6.55 -11.69 -3.48
N LEU A 161 -6.04 -11.60 -2.26
CA LEU A 161 -5.06 -12.55 -1.72
C LEU A 161 -5.62 -13.98 -1.69
N ARG A 162 -6.87 -14.15 -1.30
CA ARG A 162 -7.56 -15.46 -1.31
C ARG A 162 -7.73 -16.00 -2.73
N SER A 163 -8.04 -15.16 -3.70
CA SER A 163 -8.14 -15.58 -5.10
C SER A 163 -6.79 -16.04 -5.66
N MET A 164 -5.70 -15.37 -5.27
CA MET A 164 -4.35 -15.76 -5.64
C MET A 164 -3.97 -17.13 -5.06
N GLU A 165 -4.36 -17.44 -3.83
CA GLU A 165 -4.15 -18.77 -3.25
C GLU A 165 -5.01 -19.83 -3.91
N ALA A 166 -6.25 -19.53 -4.27
CA ALA A 166 -7.12 -20.43 -4.98
C ALA A 166 -6.55 -20.82 -6.35
N ILE A 167 -6.08 -19.84 -7.13
CA ILE A 167 -5.46 -20.11 -8.44
C ILE A 167 -4.13 -20.83 -8.29
N ASN A 168 -3.29 -20.47 -7.33
CA ASN A 168 -2.06 -21.18 -7.01
C ASN A 168 -2.30 -22.68 -6.83
N LYS A 169 -3.26 -23.04 -5.99
CA LYS A 169 -3.64 -24.44 -5.72
C LYS A 169 -4.05 -25.19 -6.98
N GLN A 170 -4.88 -24.60 -7.83
CA GLN A 170 -5.36 -25.26 -9.05
C GLN A 170 -4.29 -25.32 -10.14
N ALA A 171 -3.50 -24.27 -10.30
CA ALA A 171 -2.39 -24.24 -11.25
C ALA A 171 -1.31 -25.29 -10.91
N LEU A 172 -0.98 -25.45 -9.63
CA LEU A 172 -0.06 -26.51 -9.20
C LEU A 172 -0.61 -27.91 -9.49
N ARG A 173 -1.94 -28.13 -9.30
CA ARG A 173 -2.56 -29.42 -9.70
C ARG A 173 -2.38 -29.69 -11.19
N LEU A 174 -2.62 -28.68 -12.02
CA LEU A 174 -2.44 -28.82 -13.48
C LEU A 174 -0.98 -29.12 -13.85
N LEU A 175 -0.03 -28.36 -13.26
CA LEU A 175 1.40 -28.57 -13.49
C LEU A 175 1.86 -29.99 -13.12
N ARG A 176 1.32 -30.57 -12.05
CA ARG A 176 1.61 -31.97 -11.67
C ARG A 176 1.17 -32.96 -12.75
N LEU A 177 0.03 -32.71 -13.40
CA LEU A 177 -0.44 -33.57 -14.52
C LEU A 177 0.48 -33.51 -15.74
N PHE A 178 1.17 -32.38 -15.93
CA PHE A 178 2.20 -32.21 -16.95
C PHE A 178 3.60 -32.70 -16.51
N GLY A 179 3.72 -33.36 -15.37
CA GLY A 179 4.98 -33.90 -14.87
C GLY A 179 5.88 -32.90 -14.14
N ASN A 180 5.46 -31.68 -13.94
CA ASN A 180 6.23 -30.69 -13.15
C ASN A 180 6.11 -31.05 -11.66
N THR A 181 7.21 -31.48 -11.06
CA THR A 181 7.27 -31.82 -9.62
C THR A 181 8.06 -30.82 -8.79
N THR A 182 8.71 -29.85 -9.43
CA THR A 182 9.63 -28.89 -8.77
C THR A 182 8.99 -27.57 -8.38
N SER A 183 8.00 -27.09 -9.14
CA SER A 183 7.30 -25.86 -8.82
C SER A 183 6.54 -25.98 -7.50
N GLN A 184 6.76 -25.03 -6.60
CA GLN A 184 6.13 -24.99 -5.28
C GLN A 184 4.99 -23.96 -5.21
N ARG A 185 5.03 -22.94 -6.07
CA ARG A 185 4.04 -21.86 -6.11
C ARG A 185 3.84 -21.35 -7.54
N VAL A 186 2.61 -20.93 -7.82
CA VAL A 186 2.23 -20.20 -9.02
C VAL A 186 1.61 -18.88 -8.57
N THR A 187 2.18 -17.77 -9.03
CA THR A 187 1.70 -16.42 -8.68
C THR A 187 1.22 -15.74 -9.95
N PRO A 188 -0.04 -15.27 -9.99
CA PRO A 188 -0.51 -14.42 -11.08
C PRO A 188 0.15 -13.05 -10.98
N SER A 189 0.41 -12.44 -12.12
CA SER A 189 0.88 -11.05 -12.21
C SER A 189 -0.17 -10.18 -12.88
N VAL A 190 -0.20 -8.91 -12.51
CA VAL A 190 -1.06 -7.90 -13.09
C VAL A 190 -0.26 -6.62 -13.32
N GLY A 191 -0.51 -5.93 -14.43
CA GLY A 191 -0.02 -4.59 -14.69
C GLY A 191 -1.20 -3.62 -14.59
N ALA A 192 -1.16 -2.71 -13.63
CA ALA A 192 -2.16 -1.66 -13.51
C ALA A 192 -1.82 -0.50 -14.44
N GLU A 193 -2.82 0.05 -15.10
CA GLU A 193 -2.71 1.25 -15.94
C GLU A 193 -3.60 2.35 -15.38
N GLN A 194 -3.17 3.59 -15.56
CA GLN A 194 -3.99 4.75 -15.28
C GLN A 194 -4.03 5.65 -16.50
N GLU A 195 -5.24 5.96 -16.94
CA GLU A 195 -5.49 6.91 -18.02
C GLU A 195 -6.00 8.22 -17.44
N TYR A 196 -5.36 9.33 -17.78
CA TYR A 196 -5.77 10.64 -17.30
C TYR A 196 -5.35 11.75 -18.27
N PHE A 197 -6.09 12.85 -18.21
CA PHE A 197 -5.74 14.09 -18.93
C PHE A 197 -5.20 15.10 -17.93
N LEU A 198 -4.09 15.75 -18.28
CA LEU A 198 -3.59 16.89 -17.54
C LEU A 198 -4.38 18.13 -17.90
N VAL A 199 -4.89 18.81 -16.88
CA VAL A 199 -5.66 20.04 -17.01
C VAL A 199 -4.91 21.19 -16.34
N ASP A 200 -4.87 22.34 -17.02
CA ASP A 200 -4.29 23.53 -16.43
C ASP A 200 -5.03 23.95 -15.16
N ARG A 201 -4.29 24.05 -14.05
CA ARG A 201 -4.88 24.32 -12.72
C ARG A 201 -5.63 25.65 -12.65
N GLU A 202 -5.12 26.68 -13.27
CA GLU A 202 -5.77 28.00 -13.26
C GLU A 202 -7.12 27.96 -13.97
N LYS A 203 -7.20 27.20 -15.07
CA LYS A 203 -8.45 26.96 -15.79
C LYS A 203 -9.42 26.09 -14.98
N TYR A 204 -8.93 25.05 -14.34
CA TYR A 204 -9.72 24.20 -13.45
C TYR A 204 -10.33 24.99 -12.30
N LEU A 205 -9.57 25.87 -11.64
CA LEU A 205 -10.05 26.69 -10.51
C LEU A 205 -11.16 27.68 -10.91
N LYS A 206 -11.33 27.97 -12.19
CA LYS A 206 -12.46 28.79 -12.72
C LYS A 206 -13.73 27.95 -12.99
N ARG A 207 -13.63 26.64 -12.91
CA ARG A 207 -14.70 25.70 -13.24
C ARG A 207 -15.30 25.10 -11.96
N LYS A 208 -16.29 25.80 -11.41
CA LYS A 208 -16.97 25.36 -10.18
C LYS A 208 -17.66 24.01 -10.31
N ASP A 209 -18.18 23.68 -11.49
CA ASP A 209 -18.75 22.38 -11.80
C ASP A 209 -17.71 21.25 -11.63
N LEU A 210 -16.51 21.42 -12.15
CA LEU A 210 -15.42 20.43 -12.00
C LEU A 210 -14.96 20.30 -10.54
N ILE A 211 -14.85 21.43 -9.82
CA ILE A 211 -14.42 21.46 -8.42
C ILE A 211 -15.41 20.72 -7.51
N PHE A 212 -16.71 21.04 -7.66
CA PHE A 212 -17.73 20.55 -6.72
C PHE A 212 -18.31 19.19 -7.11
N THR A 213 -18.29 18.80 -8.38
CA THR A 213 -18.95 17.59 -8.85
C THR A 213 -18.01 16.60 -9.56
N GLY A 214 -16.79 16.99 -9.84
CA GLY A 214 -15.82 16.17 -10.58
C GLY A 214 -16.16 15.98 -12.07
N ARG A 215 -17.15 16.68 -12.60
CA ARG A 215 -17.59 16.57 -14.00
C ARG A 215 -18.10 17.88 -14.56
N THR A 216 -18.14 18.00 -15.88
CA THR A 216 -18.82 19.10 -16.56
C THR A 216 -20.34 18.97 -16.38
N LEU A 217 -20.98 19.99 -15.82
CA LEU A 217 -22.45 20.07 -15.70
C LEU A 217 -23.06 20.81 -16.88
N PHE A 218 -22.44 21.93 -17.29
CA PHE A 218 -22.89 22.79 -18.36
C PHE A 218 -21.76 23.12 -19.31
N GLY A 219 -22.01 23.23 -20.57
CA GLY A 219 -21.07 23.61 -21.61
C GLY A 219 -20.99 22.61 -22.75
N ALA A 220 -20.23 22.98 -23.75
CA ALA A 220 -19.97 22.11 -24.89
C ALA A 220 -19.06 20.94 -24.46
N MET A 221 -19.27 19.80 -25.10
CA MET A 221 -18.32 18.71 -25.08
C MET A 221 -16.96 19.19 -25.61
N PRO A 222 -15.84 18.55 -25.20
CA PRO A 222 -14.56 18.85 -25.81
C PRO A 222 -14.65 18.65 -27.34
N PRO A 223 -13.91 19.45 -28.12
CA PRO A 223 -13.99 19.38 -29.58
C PRO A 223 -13.48 18.05 -30.15
N LYS A 224 -12.78 17.31 -29.33
CA LYS A 224 -12.17 16.04 -29.68
C LYS A 224 -12.31 15.05 -28.50
N GLY A 225 -12.90 13.91 -28.76
CA GLY A 225 -12.93 12.78 -27.83
C GLY A 225 -11.82 11.77 -28.12
N GLN A 226 -12.10 10.49 -27.88
CA GLN A 226 -11.17 9.40 -28.17
C GLN A 226 -11.43 8.71 -29.52
N GLU A 227 -12.14 9.38 -30.41
CA GLU A 227 -12.47 8.86 -31.72
C GLU A 227 -11.17 8.58 -32.52
N LEU A 228 -11.13 7.44 -33.18
CA LEU A 228 -10.00 6.99 -34.01
C LEU A 228 -8.66 6.92 -33.27
N ASP A 229 -8.70 6.75 -31.95
CA ASP A 229 -7.52 6.65 -31.07
C ASP A 229 -6.57 7.86 -31.15
N ASP A 230 -7.10 9.02 -31.52
CA ASP A 230 -6.32 10.25 -31.72
C ASP A 230 -5.48 10.68 -30.51
N HIS A 231 -6.00 10.46 -29.28
CA HIS A 231 -5.27 10.77 -28.06
C HIS A 231 -4.24 9.68 -27.72
N TYR A 232 -4.47 8.47 -28.18
CA TYR A 232 -3.60 7.31 -27.88
C TYR A 232 -2.32 7.33 -28.71
N PHE A 233 -2.42 7.72 -29.98
CA PHE A 233 -1.28 7.78 -30.92
C PHE A 233 -0.73 9.19 -31.15
N GLY A 234 -1.20 10.17 -30.37
CA GLY A 234 -0.74 11.54 -30.47
C GLY A 234 0.69 11.74 -29.97
N ALA A 235 1.35 12.79 -30.44
CA ALA A 235 2.66 13.18 -29.92
C ALA A 235 2.56 13.70 -28.48
N ILE A 236 3.48 13.27 -27.65
CA ILE A 236 3.58 13.73 -26.24
C ILE A 236 4.24 15.11 -26.25
N ARG A 237 3.56 16.11 -25.68
CA ARG A 237 4.11 17.46 -25.53
C ARG A 237 5.17 17.47 -24.43
N GLU A 238 6.20 18.27 -24.58
CA GLU A 238 7.34 18.38 -23.66
C GLU A 238 6.90 18.58 -22.21
N ARG A 239 5.93 19.48 -21.95
CA ARG A 239 5.40 19.73 -20.60
C ARG A 239 4.81 18.47 -19.96
N ILE A 240 4.18 17.61 -20.75
CA ILE A 240 3.61 16.35 -20.29
C ILE A 240 4.70 15.32 -20.05
N ALA A 241 5.68 15.23 -20.95
CA ALA A 241 6.83 14.34 -20.80
C ALA A 241 7.63 14.65 -19.51
N LEU A 242 7.84 15.92 -19.20
CA LEU A 242 8.50 16.34 -17.96
C LEU A 242 7.69 15.93 -16.72
N PHE A 243 6.38 16.15 -16.73
CA PHE A 243 5.50 15.70 -15.65
C PHE A 243 5.59 14.17 -15.46
N MET A 244 5.52 13.41 -16.54
CA MET A 244 5.61 11.94 -16.46
C MET A 244 6.96 11.47 -15.92
N LYS A 245 8.05 12.15 -16.30
CA LYS A 245 9.38 11.89 -15.76
C LYS A 245 9.40 12.09 -14.23
N ASP A 246 8.91 13.22 -13.75
CA ASP A 246 8.90 13.53 -12.32
C ASP A 246 8.05 12.52 -11.54
N VAL A 247 6.88 12.15 -12.07
CA VAL A 247 6.01 11.11 -11.46
C VAL A 247 6.73 9.76 -11.41
N ASN A 248 7.39 9.36 -12.49
CA ASN A 248 8.12 8.10 -12.53
C ASN A 248 9.25 8.07 -11.47
N GLU A 249 10.00 9.15 -11.32
CA GLU A 249 11.07 9.24 -10.33
C GLU A 249 10.54 9.07 -8.91
N GLU A 250 9.41 9.69 -8.57
CA GLU A 250 8.77 9.52 -7.25
C GLU A 250 8.22 8.10 -7.04
N LEU A 251 7.58 7.53 -8.05
CA LEU A 251 7.07 6.16 -7.99
C LEU A 251 8.22 5.13 -7.85
N TRP A 252 9.34 5.35 -8.52
CA TRP A 252 10.52 4.47 -8.40
C TRP A 252 11.13 4.49 -7.00
N LYS A 253 11.12 5.62 -6.31
CA LYS A 253 11.55 5.68 -4.90
C LYS A 253 10.69 4.78 -4.01
N LEU A 254 9.40 4.66 -4.35
CA LEU A 254 8.44 3.80 -3.65
C LEU A 254 8.42 2.34 -4.19
N GLY A 255 9.32 1.98 -5.07
CA GLY A 255 9.43 0.63 -5.61
C GLY A 255 8.38 0.27 -6.67
N VAL A 256 7.67 1.25 -7.21
CA VAL A 256 6.73 1.07 -8.32
C VAL A 256 7.47 1.21 -9.63
N SER A 257 7.49 0.16 -10.45
CA SER A 257 8.17 0.16 -11.76
C SER A 257 7.32 0.86 -12.84
N ALA A 258 6.95 2.10 -12.60
CA ALA A 258 6.21 2.91 -13.56
C ALA A 258 7.03 3.18 -14.82
N LYS A 259 6.35 3.24 -15.96
CA LYS A 259 6.93 3.48 -17.30
C LYS A 259 6.22 4.64 -17.98
#